data_eb350a00daf70db1eabd6c0439bf4161
#
_entry.id   eb350a00daf70db1eabd6c0439bf4161
#
_cell.length_a   1.000
_cell.length_b   1.000
_cell.length_c   1.000
_cell.angle_alpha   90.00
_cell.angle_beta   90.00
_cell.angle_gamma   90.00
#
_symmetry.space_group_name_H-M   'P 1'
#
loop_
_entity.id
_entity.type
_entity.pdbx_description
1 polymer ?
#
loop_
_entity_poly.entity_id
_entity_poly.type
_entity_poly.pdbx_seq_one_letter_code
_entity_poly.pdbx_strand_id
1 'polypeptide(L)'
;MIPDAVLEGVEHLRNSDPALRAVVDRLEVPLQPSTGNVFEDALSCILDMRIHYTPTNAAFRYKRLKALYPLELHPDTDVPEVVVAALKLSYQKADAWKALRAIAQRDRWPELDWVAMPDEEVVRRLTDVPGIGLWSAQMILLFTLGRPGIFPREDYTRRKAVCELYGYSAADYAGRIDRLIERWQPHASLAARYLYRWRNPGKNQ
;
A
#
# COMPACT_ATOMS: atom_id res chain seq x y z
N MET A 1 14.60 -2.11 -16.37
CA MET A 1 15.34 -0.83 -16.20
C MET A 1 14.68 -0.06 -15.07
N ILE A 2 15.44 0.52 -14.14
CA ILE A 2 14.89 1.36 -13.05
C ILE A 2 14.64 2.75 -13.64
N PRO A 3 13.45 3.34 -13.46
CA PRO A 3 13.16 4.69 -13.95
C PRO A 3 14.10 5.74 -13.34
N ASP A 4 14.50 6.76 -14.11
CA ASP A 4 15.42 7.81 -13.68
C ASP A 4 14.91 8.55 -12.43
N ALA A 5 13.62 8.86 -12.36
CA ALA A 5 13.01 9.48 -11.18
C ALA A 5 13.17 8.65 -9.89
N VAL A 6 13.27 7.33 -9.99
CA VAL A 6 13.54 6.46 -8.84
C VAL A 6 15.01 6.53 -8.45
N LEU A 7 15.93 6.60 -9.43
CA LEU A 7 17.35 6.76 -9.17
C LEU A 7 17.64 8.11 -8.51
N GLU A 8 17.02 9.19 -8.96
CA GLU A 8 17.08 10.51 -8.30
C GLU A 8 16.60 10.43 -6.85
N GLY A 9 15.52 9.71 -6.59
CA GLY A 9 15.01 9.47 -5.24
C GLY A 9 16.01 8.69 -4.36
N VAL A 10 16.67 7.70 -4.90
CA VAL A 10 17.73 6.94 -4.20
C VAL A 10 18.87 7.88 -3.78
N GLU A 11 19.35 8.71 -4.70
CA GLU A 11 20.43 9.67 -4.40
C GLU A 11 19.98 10.74 -3.40
N HIS A 12 18.74 11.24 -3.51
CA HIS A 12 18.18 12.16 -2.53
C HIS A 12 18.19 11.55 -1.11
N LEU A 13 17.69 10.33 -0.94
CA LEU A 13 17.64 9.66 0.36
C LEU A 13 19.04 9.39 0.93
N ARG A 14 20.01 9.02 0.09
CA ARG A 14 21.40 8.85 0.48
C ARG A 14 22.03 10.12 1.04
N ASN A 15 21.74 11.25 0.39
CA ASN A 15 22.36 12.52 0.73
C ASN A 15 21.65 13.23 1.89
N SER A 16 20.35 13.07 1.99
CA SER A 16 19.54 13.77 3.02
C SER A 16 19.53 13.08 4.37
N ASP A 17 19.77 11.75 4.43
CA ASP A 17 19.62 10.99 5.68
C ASP A 17 20.71 9.93 5.88
N PRO A 18 21.73 10.21 6.71
CA PRO A 18 22.85 9.28 6.95
C PRO A 18 22.42 7.92 7.53
N ALA A 19 21.37 7.88 8.38
CA ALA A 19 20.86 6.63 8.93
C ALA A 19 20.14 5.80 7.87
N LEU A 20 19.28 6.43 7.09
CA LEU A 20 18.57 5.76 5.99
C LEU A 20 19.51 5.34 4.86
N ARG A 21 20.60 6.10 4.61
CA ARG A 21 21.64 5.74 3.65
C ARG A 21 22.17 4.33 3.89
N ALA A 22 22.42 3.95 5.15
CA ALA A 22 22.93 2.63 5.49
C ALA A 22 21.95 1.50 5.08
N VAL A 23 20.65 1.79 5.01
CA VAL A 23 19.60 0.87 4.53
C VAL A 23 19.59 0.85 2.99
N VAL A 24 19.61 2.03 2.37
CA VAL A 24 19.57 2.20 0.90
C VAL A 24 20.78 1.51 0.24
N ASP A 25 21.97 1.66 0.81
CA ASP A 25 23.20 1.09 0.24
C ASP A 25 23.27 -0.45 0.35
N ARG A 26 22.46 -1.06 1.22
CA ARG A 26 22.44 -2.52 1.45
C ARG A 26 21.35 -3.25 0.68
N LEU A 27 20.35 -2.54 0.22
CA LEU A 27 19.16 -3.14 -0.39
C LEU A 27 19.05 -2.73 -1.86
N GLU A 28 18.63 -3.66 -2.68
CA GLU A 28 18.16 -3.30 -4.02
C GLU A 28 16.97 -2.35 -3.94
N VAL A 29 16.79 -1.54 -4.97
CA VAL A 29 15.66 -0.61 -5.07
C VAL A 29 14.35 -1.38 -4.92
N PRO A 30 13.50 -1.05 -3.94
CA PRO A 30 12.28 -1.80 -3.66
C PRO A 30 11.18 -1.42 -4.65
N LEU A 31 11.31 -1.87 -5.89
CA LEU A 31 10.26 -1.79 -6.88
C LEU A 31 9.22 -2.87 -6.56
N GLN A 32 7.98 -2.47 -6.44
CA GLN A 32 6.89 -3.41 -6.23
C GLN A 32 5.88 -3.24 -7.36
N PRO A 33 5.60 -4.30 -8.12
CA PRO A 33 4.59 -4.24 -9.15
C PRO A 33 3.21 -3.99 -8.51
N SER A 34 2.44 -3.12 -9.14
CA SER A 34 1.04 -2.88 -8.83
C SER A 34 0.17 -3.46 -9.94
N THR A 35 -1.07 -3.74 -9.65
CA THR A 35 -2.07 -4.05 -10.68
C THR A 35 -2.31 -2.84 -11.60
N GLY A 36 -2.07 -1.61 -11.10
CA GLY A 36 -2.48 -0.38 -11.75
C GLY A 36 -4.00 -0.12 -11.66
N ASN A 37 -4.75 -1.03 -11.08
CA ASN A 37 -6.21 -1.00 -10.97
C ASN A 37 -6.62 -0.68 -9.53
N VAL A 38 -7.10 0.55 -9.30
CA VAL A 38 -7.51 1.02 -7.97
C VAL A 38 -8.63 0.17 -7.37
N PHE A 39 -9.59 -0.28 -8.18
CA PHE A 39 -10.66 -1.14 -7.69
C PHE A 39 -10.14 -2.49 -7.20
N GLU A 40 -9.27 -3.12 -7.98
CA GLU A 40 -8.70 -4.43 -7.63
C GLU A 40 -7.80 -4.35 -6.40
N ASP A 41 -6.98 -3.29 -6.27
CA ASP A 41 -6.12 -3.09 -5.11
C ASP A 41 -6.94 -2.71 -3.85
N ALA A 42 -8.04 -1.97 -4.00
CA ALA A 42 -8.98 -1.71 -2.92
C ALA A 42 -9.65 -3.01 -2.42
N LEU A 43 -10.04 -3.88 -3.35
CA LEU A 43 -10.56 -5.22 -3.02
C LEU A 43 -9.50 -6.06 -2.29
N SER A 44 -8.25 -6.03 -2.76
CA SER A 44 -7.14 -6.70 -2.08
C SER A 44 -7.01 -6.24 -0.62
N CYS A 45 -7.07 -4.93 -0.37
CA CYS A 45 -7.06 -4.39 0.99
C CYS A 45 -8.22 -4.92 1.86
N ILE A 46 -9.44 -5.00 1.31
CA ILE A 46 -10.60 -5.56 2.01
C ILE A 46 -10.40 -7.04 2.34
N LEU A 47 -9.94 -7.82 1.37
CA LEU A 47 -9.74 -9.26 1.53
C LEU A 47 -8.69 -9.58 2.59
N ASP A 48 -7.64 -8.77 2.69
CA ASP A 48 -6.53 -8.96 3.63
C ASP A 48 -6.68 -8.17 4.94
N MET A 49 -7.79 -7.47 5.11
CA MET A 49 -8.10 -6.71 6.32
C MET A 49 -8.05 -7.60 7.58
N ARG A 50 -7.38 -7.12 8.66
CA ARG A 50 -7.24 -7.81 9.94
C ARG A 50 -6.61 -9.21 9.87
N ILE A 51 -5.84 -9.49 8.84
CA ILE A 51 -5.01 -10.69 8.81
C ILE A 51 -3.66 -10.33 9.43
N HIS A 52 -3.31 -11.00 10.51
CA HIS A 52 -1.94 -10.93 11.01
C HIS A 52 -1.01 -11.45 9.91
N TYR A 53 -0.11 -10.59 9.46
CA TYR A 53 0.85 -10.96 8.45
C TYR A 53 1.79 -12.03 9.00
N THR A 54 1.57 -13.26 8.59
CA THR A 54 2.56 -14.32 8.65
C THR A 54 2.95 -14.67 7.21
N PRO A 55 4.16 -15.19 6.95
CA PRO A 55 4.55 -15.59 5.59
C PRO A 55 3.56 -16.56 4.94
N THR A 56 2.80 -17.30 5.75
CA THR A 56 1.76 -18.24 5.30
C THR A 56 0.39 -17.59 5.04
N ASN A 57 0.09 -16.43 5.64
CA ASN A 57 -1.26 -15.82 5.60
C ASN A 57 -1.34 -14.54 4.77
N ALA A 58 -0.21 -13.89 4.49
CA ALA A 58 -0.20 -12.65 3.73
C ALA A 58 -0.64 -12.89 2.28
N ALA A 59 -1.48 -12.03 1.79
CA ALA A 59 -2.08 -12.12 0.45
C ALA A 59 -2.88 -13.42 0.20
N PHE A 60 -3.27 -14.15 1.24
CA PHE A 60 -3.86 -15.47 1.06
C PHE A 60 -5.21 -15.41 0.35
N ARG A 61 -6.09 -14.48 0.72
CA ARG A 61 -7.43 -14.39 0.11
C ARG A 61 -7.38 -13.77 -1.28
N TYR A 62 -6.67 -12.67 -1.44
CA TYR A 62 -6.50 -12.06 -2.75
C TYR A 62 -5.74 -13.00 -3.70
N LYS A 63 -4.63 -13.58 -3.27
CA LYS A 63 -3.88 -14.56 -4.05
C LYS A 63 -4.73 -15.79 -4.42
N ARG A 64 -5.57 -16.26 -3.49
CA ARG A 64 -6.53 -17.34 -3.74
C ARG A 64 -7.61 -16.92 -4.74
N LEU A 65 -8.13 -15.69 -4.62
CA LEU A 65 -9.06 -15.16 -5.61
C LEU A 65 -8.44 -15.19 -6.99
N LYS A 66 -7.24 -14.66 -7.17
CA LYS A 66 -6.53 -14.62 -8.47
C LYS A 66 -6.19 -16.02 -9.00
N ALA A 67 -5.93 -16.99 -8.12
CA ALA A 67 -5.73 -18.37 -8.54
C ALA A 67 -7.01 -19.05 -9.07
N LEU A 68 -8.16 -18.69 -8.52
CA LEU A 68 -9.46 -19.20 -8.95
C LEU A 68 -10.10 -18.37 -10.06
N TYR A 69 -9.78 -17.09 -10.14
CA TYR A 69 -10.27 -16.14 -11.11
C TYR A 69 -9.12 -15.22 -11.56
N PRO A 70 -8.33 -15.63 -12.57
CA PRO A 70 -7.11 -14.92 -12.97
C PRO A 70 -7.36 -13.63 -13.77
N LEU A 71 -8.61 -13.38 -14.21
CA LEU A 71 -8.96 -12.20 -14.98
C LEU A 71 -8.85 -10.94 -14.13
N GLU A 72 -8.66 -9.81 -14.79
CA GLU A 72 -8.70 -8.50 -14.14
C GLU A 72 -10.11 -8.23 -13.60
N LEU A 73 -10.15 -7.57 -12.43
CA LEU A 73 -11.41 -7.29 -11.73
C LEU A 73 -11.78 -5.82 -11.91
N HIS A 74 -13.01 -5.60 -12.31
CA HIS A 74 -13.65 -4.30 -12.43
C HIS A 74 -14.93 -4.26 -11.60
N PRO A 75 -15.51 -3.09 -11.32
CA PRO A 75 -16.76 -2.99 -10.57
C PRO A 75 -17.91 -3.84 -11.15
N ASP A 76 -17.96 -3.99 -12.47
CA ASP A 76 -18.98 -4.76 -13.19
C ASP A 76 -18.64 -6.23 -13.36
N THR A 77 -17.46 -6.68 -12.93
CA THR A 77 -17.06 -8.07 -13.05
C THR A 77 -17.98 -8.96 -12.22
N ASP A 78 -18.61 -9.92 -12.90
CA ASP A 78 -19.40 -10.95 -12.23
C ASP A 78 -18.52 -12.13 -11.85
N VAL A 79 -18.03 -12.10 -10.59
CA VAL A 79 -17.23 -13.21 -10.06
C VAL A 79 -18.17 -14.34 -9.68
N PRO A 80 -17.98 -15.56 -10.23
CA PRO A 80 -18.86 -16.69 -9.95
C PRO A 80 -19.00 -16.96 -8.45
N GLU A 81 -20.22 -17.24 -7.99
CA GLU A 81 -20.51 -17.45 -6.56
C GLU A 81 -19.67 -18.56 -5.95
N VAL A 82 -19.36 -19.61 -6.71
CA VAL A 82 -18.48 -20.69 -6.27
C VAL A 82 -17.07 -20.20 -5.93
N VAL A 83 -16.56 -19.19 -6.65
CA VAL A 83 -15.25 -18.57 -6.38
C VAL A 83 -15.33 -17.76 -5.08
N VAL A 84 -16.38 -16.94 -4.94
CA VAL A 84 -16.59 -16.13 -3.73
C VAL A 84 -16.75 -17.04 -2.50
N ALA A 85 -17.54 -18.10 -2.59
CA ALA A 85 -17.73 -19.07 -1.52
C ALA A 85 -16.42 -19.76 -1.12
N ALA A 86 -15.55 -20.08 -2.10
CA ALA A 86 -14.25 -20.69 -1.86
C ALA A 86 -13.31 -19.80 -1.02
N LEU A 87 -13.49 -18.47 -1.02
CA LEU A 87 -12.67 -17.54 -0.25
C LEU A 87 -12.97 -17.59 1.26
N LYS A 88 -14.11 -18.15 1.66
CA LYS A 88 -14.56 -18.22 3.07
C LYS A 88 -14.48 -16.86 3.77
N LEU A 89 -15.08 -15.86 3.17
CA LEU A 89 -15.09 -14.50 3.71
C LEU A 89 -15.96 -14.40 4.95
N SER A 90 -15.55 -13.57 5.91
CA SER A 90 -16.47 -13.13 6.98
C SER A 90 -17.57 -12.24 6.39
N TYR A 91 -18.71 -12.16 7.07
CA TYR A 91 -19.81 -11.26 6.67
C TYR A 91 -19.32 -9.83 6.40
N GLN A 92 -18.49 -9.28 7.31
CA GLN A 92 -17.92 -7.94 7.17
C GLN A 92 -17.15 -7.75 5.86
N LYS A 93 -16.35 -8.75 5.45
CA LYS A 93 -15.57 -8.67 4.20
C LYS A 93 -16.45 -8.82 2.98
N ALA A 94 -17.44 -9.70 3.04
CA ALA A 94 -18.41 -9.85 1.96
C ALA A 94 -19.23 -8.57 1.75
N ASP A 95 -19.70 -7.96 2.84
CA ASP A 95 -20.45 -6.70 2.77
C ASP A 95 -19.57 -5.53 2.32
N ALA A 96 -18.32 -5.45 2.77
CA ALA A 96 -17.36 -4.44 2.30
C ALA A 96 -17.06 -4.59 0.79
N TRP A 97 -16.94 -5.83 0.29
CA TRP A 97 -16.79 -6.06 -1.16
C TRP A 97 -18.03 -5.62 -1.95
N LYS A 98 -19.23 -5.96 -1.48
CA LYS A 98 -20.48 -5.48 -2.11
C LYS A 98 -20.56 -3.95 -2.13
N ALA A 99 -20.21 -3.32 -1.00
CA ALA A 99 -20.18 -1.87 -0.89
C ALA A 99 -19.14 -1.24 -1.83
N LEU A 100 -17.93 -1.82 -1.92
CA LEU A 100 -16.92 -1.37 -2.88
C LEU A 100 -17.45 -1.39 -4.31
N ARG A 101 -18.08 -2.51 -4.73
CA ARG A 101 -18.67 -2.61 -6.07
C ARG A 101 -19.73 -1.53 -6.30
N ALA A 102 -20.68 -1.40 -5.38
CA ALA A 102 -21.78 -0.44 -5.50
C ALA A 102 -21.29 1.02 -5.59
N ILE A 103 -20.30 1.39 -4.75
CA ILE A 103 -19.71 2.72 -4.76
C ILE A 103 -18.92 2.96 -6.05
N ALA A 104 -18.10 2.00 -6.46
CA ALA A 104 -17.28 2.12 -7.67
C ALA A 104 -18.12 2.19 -8.95
N GLN A 105 -19.27 1.50 -9.01
CA GLN A 105 -20.25 1.62 -10.10
C GLN A 105 -20.95 2.97 -10.07
N ARG A 106 -21.49 3.36 -8.91
CA ARG A 106 -22.19 4.65 -8.73
C ARG A 106 -21.30 5.83 -9.13
N ASP A 107 -20.06 5.82 -8.70
CA ASP A 107 -19.11 6.92 -8.87
C ASP A 107 -18.24 6.76 -10.14
N ARG A 108 -18.54 5.75 -10.96
CA ARG A 108 -17.91 5.48 -12.27
C ARG A 108 -16.39 5.39 -12.19
N TRP A 109 -15.86 4.64 -11.21
CA TRP A 109 -14.43 4.53 -10.95
C TRP A 109 -13.58 4.18 -12.17
N PRO A 110 -14.00 3.33 -13.13
CA PRO A 110 -13.24 3.04 -14.33
C PRO A 110 -12.99 4.26 -15.25
N GLU A 111 -13.81 5.31 -15.09
CA GLU A 111 -13.73 6.52 -15.91
C GLU A 111 -12.94 7.66 -15.23
N LEU A 112 -12.54 7.46 -13.96
CA LEU A 112 -11.80 8.45 -13.20
C LEU A 112 -10.33 8.45 -13.60
N ASP A 113 -9.77 9.63 -13.77
CA ASP A 113 -8.33 9.79 -13.87
C ASP A 113 -7.71 9.84 -12.46
N TRP A 114 -7.52 8.66 -11.89
CA TRP A 114 -6.91 8.49 -10.58
C TRP A 114 -5.49 9.05 -10.50
N VAL A 115 -4.78 9.09 -11.64
CA VAL A 115 -3.40 9.59 -11.69
C VAL A 115 -3.36 11.11 -11.59
N ALA A 116 -4.27 11.81 -12.22
CA ALA A 116 -4.36 13.27 -12.15
C ALA A 116 -5.06 13.79 -10.87
N MET A 117 -5.78 12.90 -10.16
CA MET A 117 -6.57 13.28 -8.98
C MET A 117 -5.66 13.68 -7.80
N PRO A 118 -5.98 14.77 -7.04
CA PRO A 118 -5.29 15.11 -5.80
C PRO A 118 -5.36 14.00 -4.75
N ASP A 119 -4.30 13.85 -3.96
CA ASP A 119 -4.19 12.76 -2.97
C ASP A 119 -5.31 12.77 -1.93
N GLU A 120 -5.74 13.96 -1.50
CA GLU A 120 -6.84 14.13 -0.55
C GLU A 120 -8.17 13.63 -1.11
N GLU A 121 -8.42 13.87 -2.39
CA GLU A 121 -9.63 13.40 -3.05
C GLU A 121 -9.59 11.88 -3.26
N VAL A 122 -8.42 11.31 -3.60
CA VAL A 122 -8.23 9.86 -3.65
C VAL A 122 -8.53 9.23 -2.29
N VAL A 123 -7.95 9.78 -1.21
CA VAL A 123 -8.18 9.31 0.16
C VAL A 123 -9.65 9.40 0.51
N ARG A 124 -10.30 10.52 0.24
CA ARG A 124 -11.73 10.71 0.53
C ARG A 124 -12.58 9.64 -0.15
N ARG A 125 -12.42 9.43 -1.46
CA ARG A 125 -13.19 8.44 -2.23
C ARG A 125 -12.96 7.02 -1.73
N LEU A 126 -11.73 6.67 -1.43
CA LEU A 126 -11.39 5.33 -0.92
C LEU A 126 -11.97 5.10 0.48
N THR A 127 -11.90 6.10 1.36
CA THR A 127 -12.41 5.97 2.73
C THR A 127 -13.93 6.01 2.84
N ASP A 128 -14.64 6.43 1.79
CA ASP A 128 -16.10 6.27 1.68
C ASP A 128 -16.52 4.78 1.60
N VAL A 129 -15.58 3.89 1.23
CA VAL A 129 -15.84 2.46 1.15
C VAL A 129 -15.72 1.82 2.54
N PRO A 130 -16.78 1.17 3.07
CA PRO A 130 -16.73 0.46 4.33
C PRO A 130 -15.58 -0.56 4.36
N GLY A 131 -14.74 -0.47 5.39
CA GLY A 131 -13.57 -1.34 5.54
C GLY A 131 -12.27 -0.80 4.93
N ILE A 132 -12.31 0.28 4.17
CA ILE A 132 -11.11 0.99 3.71
C ILE A 132 -10.88 2.19 4.61
N GLY A 133 -9.79 2.15 5.39
CA GLY A 133 -9.36 3.27 6.21
C GLY A 133 -8.20 4.04 5.58
N LEU A 134 -7.75 5.08 6.26
CA LEU A 134 -6.61 5.92 5.82
C LEU A 134 -5.38 5.09 5.46
N TRP A 135 -5.03 4.08 6.25
CA TRP A 135 -3.89 3.21 5.97
C TRP A 135 -4.01 2.50 4.61
N SER A 136 -5.19 1.91 4.31
CA SER A 136 -5.42 1.26 3.01
C SER A 136 -5.39 2.25 1.86
N ALA A 137 -5.97 3.44 2.04
CA ALA A 137 -5.91 4.50 1.02
C ALA A 137 -4.46 4.95 0.75
N GLN A 138 -3.64 5.09 1.80
CA GLN A 138 -2.22 5.39 1.66
C GLN A 138 -1.44 4.27 0.97
N MET A 139 -1.80 3.00 1.17
CA MET A 139 -1.20 1.88 0.43
C MET A 139 -1.52 1.96 -1.06
N ILE A 140 -2.74 2.34 -1.43
CA ILE A 140 -3.14 2.54 -2.83
C ILE A 140 -2.40 3.72 -3.44
N LEU A 141 -2.31 4.86 -2.75
CA LEU A 141 -1.49 5.99 -3.20
C LEU A 141 -0.04 5.58 -3.46
N LEU A 142 0.56 4.85 -2.52
CA LEU A 142 1.97 4.47 -2.55
C LEU A 142 2.29 3.39 -3.59
N PHE A 143 1.45 2.37 -3.72
CA PHE A 143 1.75 1.18 -4.52
C PHE A 143 1.00 1.15 -5.85
N THR A 144 -0.28 1.54 -5.88
CA THR A 144 -1.09 1.52 -7.09
C THR A 144 -0.86 2.74 -7.95
N LEU A 145 -0.91 3.93 -7.33
CA LEU A 145 -0.77 5.20 -8.03
C LEU A 145 0.68 5.73 -8.07
N GLY A 146 1.59 5.10 -7.33
CA GLY A 146 3.01 5.47 -7.38
C GLY A 146 3.33 6.86 -6.85
N ARG A 147 2.49 7.43 -5.98
CA ARG A 147 2.70 8.76 -5.43
C ARG A 147 4.05 8.86 -4.71
N PRO A 148 4.91 9.86 -4.99
CA PRO A 148 6.26 9.89 -4.46
C PRO A 148 6.36 10.36 -3.01
N GLY A 149 5.41 11.17 -2.53
CA GLY A 149 5.48 11.86 -1.23
C GLY A 149 4.76 11.17 -0.07
N ILE A 150 4.25 9.95 -0.24
CA ILE A 150 3.42 9.28 0.78
C ILE A 150 4.27 8.53 1.80
N PHE A 151 4.07 8.83 3.08
CA PHE A 151 4.61 8.05 4.18
C PHE A 151 3.51 7.68 5.17
N PRO A 152 3.15 6.39 5.27
CA PRO A 152 2.10 5.92 6.19
C PRO A 152 2.63 5.90 7.62
N ARG A 153 2.54 7.03 8.33
CA ARG A 153 3.12 7.21 9.68
C ARG A 153 2.57 6.24 10.72
N GLU A 154 1.32 5.81 10.57
CA GLU A 154 0.65 4.89 11.50
C GLU A 154 0.92 3.40 11.16
N ASP A 155 1.64 3.11 10.06
CA ASP A 155 1.98 1.74 9.71
C ASP A 155 2.92 1.12 10.75
N TYR A 156 2.48 0.03 11.36
CA TYR A 156 3.21 -0.64 12.44
C TYR A 156 4.63 -1.05 12.02
N THR A 157 4.78 -1.61 10.83
CA THR A 157 6.07 -2.12 10.35
C THR A 157 7.05 -0.99 10.10
N ARG A 158 6.60 0.09 9.48
CA ARG A 158 7.43 1.28 9.20
C ARG A 158 7.78 2.03 10.47
N ARG A 159 6.83 2.16 11.39
CA ARG A 159 7.09 2.74 12.70
C ARG A 159 8.18 1.96 13.45
N LYS A 160 8.08 0.63 13.48
CA LYS A 160 9.10 -0.22 14.09
C LYS A 160 10.46 -0.10 13.39
N ALA A 161 10.48 -0.02 12.06
CA ALA A 161 11.70 0.17 11.31
C ALA A 161 12.38 1.52 11.66
N VAL A 162 11.60 2.60 11.71
CA VAL A 162 12.13 3.92 12.12
C VAL A 162 12.66 3.88 13.55
N CYS A 163 11.87 3.34 14.51
CA CYS A 163 12.33 3.25 15.90
C CYS A 163 13.65 2.48 16.02
N GLU A 164 13.79 1.37 15.30
CA GLU A 164 14.99 0.55 15.33
C GLU A 164 16.18 1.26 14.66
N LEU A 165 15.97 1.87 13.49
CA LEU A 165 17.02 2.53 12.72
C LEU A 165 17.60 3.77 13.44
N TYR A 166 16.74 4.55 14.11
CA TYR A 166 17.12 5.82 14.75
C TYR A 166 17.28 5.70 16.28
N GLY A 167 17.07 4.53 16.86
CA GLY A 167 17.12 4.34 18.30
C GLY A 167 15.99 5.06 19.05
N TYR A 168 14.82 5.23 18.44
CA TYR A 168 13.70 5.97 19.02
C TYR A 168 12.81 5.07 19.87
N SER A 169 12.34 5.60 21.00
CA SER A 169 11.17 5.08 21.69
C SER A 169 9.88 5.38 20.90
N ALA A 170 8.76 4.79 21.30
CA ALA A 170 7.48 5.12 20.68
C ALA A 170 7.07 6.58 20.86
N ALA A 171 7.44 7.19 21.99
CA ALA A 171 7.20 8.62 22.25
C ALA A 171 8.10 9.50 21.38
N ASP A 172 9.37 9.14 21.21
CA ASP A 172 10.29 9.86 20.32
C ASP A 172 9.81 9.84 18.87
N TYR A 173 9.29 8.69 18.43
CA TYR A 173 8.73 8.55 17.08
C TYR A 173 7.64 9.60 16.84
N ALA A 174 6.65 9.68 17.72
CA ALA A 174 5.52 10.61 17.57
C ALA A 174 5.97 12.08 17.46
N GLY A 175 7.04 12.47 18.19
CA GLY A 175 7.56 13.82 18.16
C GLY A 175 8.55 14.14 17.02
N ARG A 176 9.06 13.13 16.33
CA ARG A 176 10.18 13.30 15.37
C ARG A 176 9.88 12.83 13.96
N ILE A 177 8.82 12.03 13.77
CA ILE A 177 8.53 11.43 12.46
C ILE A 177 8.28 12.47 11.38
N ASP A 178 7.62 13.57 11.69
CA ASP A 178 7.30 14.61 10.69
C ASP A 178 8.58 15.25 10.12
N ARG A 179 9.59 15.50 10.96
CA ARG A 179 10.89 16.01 10.49
C ARG A 179 11.64 15.01 9.60
N LEU A 180 11.48 13.72 9.84
CA LEU A 180 12.05 12.69 8.96
C LEU A 180 11.32 12.67 7.62
N ILE A 181 9.98 12.71 7.64
CA ILE A 181 9.18 12.75 6.41
C ILE A 181 9.51 13.99 5.59
N GLU A 182 9.62 15.18 6.20
CA GLU A 182 10.04 16.41 5.53
C GLU A 182 11.41 16.25 4.85
N ARG A 183 12.37 15.64 5.54
CA ARG A 183 13.71 15.37 5.01
C ARG A 183 13.69 14.43 3.80
N TRP A 184 12.78 13.46 3.78
CA TRP A 184 12.64 12.49 2.68
C TRP A 184 11.80 13.01 1.51
N GLN A 185 11.13 14.15 1.65
CA GLN A 185 10.37 14.74 0.53
C GLN A 185 11.31 15.16 -0.61
N PRO A 186 10.85 15.03 -1.88
CA PRO A 186 9.56 14.50 -2.32
C PRO A 186 9.52 12.96 -2.44
N HIS A 187 10.51 12.24 -1.95
CA HIS A 187 10.70 10.79 -2.12
C HIS A 187 10.33 9.95 -0.88
N ALA A 188 9.43 10.44 -0.03
CA ALA A 188 9.05 9.77 1.21
C ALA A 188 8.44 8.37 0.98
N SER A 189 7.79 8.14 -0.15
CA SER A 189 7.29 6.82 -0.56
C SER A 189 8.41 5.81 -0.78
N LEU A 190 9.52 6.24 -1.35
CA LEU A 190 10.68 5.39 -1.54
C LEU A 190 11.33 5.04 -0.19
N ALA A 191 11.45 6.01 0.73
CA ALA A 191 11.89 5.77 2.10
C ALA A 191 10.99 4.74 2.81
N ALA A 192 9.65 4.88 2.67
CA ALA A 192 8.69 3.94 3.24
C ALA A 192 8.87 2.51 2.71
N ARG A 193 9.19 2.35 1.41
CA ARG A 193 9.45 1.05 0.79
C ARG A 193 10.75 0.43 1.27
N TYR A 194 11.83 1.21 1.37
CA TYR A 194 13.12 0.75 1.90
C TYR A 194 12.99 0.28 3.35
N LEU A 195 12.36 1.05 4.22
CA LEU A 195 12.11 0.71 5.61
C LEU A 195 11.26 -0.56 5.75
N TYR A 196 10.26 -0.73 4.90
CA TYR A 196 9.47 -1.95 4.89
C TYR A 196 10.29 -3.17 4.49
N ARG A 197 11.08 -3.07 3.41
CA ARG A 197 11.95 -4.14 2.93
C ARG A 197 13.04 -4.50 3.94
N TRP A 198 13.66 -3.49 4.52
CA TRP A 198 14.69 -3.68 5.54
C TRP A 198 14.19 -4.49 6.74
N ARG A 199 12.98 -4.20 7.17
CA ARG A 199 12.34 -4.91 8.29
C ARG A 199 11.86 -6.32 7.93
N ASN A 200 11.64 -6.58 6.65
CA ASN A 200 11.09 -7.83 6.14
C ASN A 200 12.00 -8.43 5.04
N PRO A 201 13.26 -8.78 5.36
CA PRO A 201 14.13 -9.44 4.39
C PRO A 201 13.50 -10.78 3.97
N GLY A 202 13.40 -11.01 2.67
CA GLY A 202 12.82 -12.26 2.11
C GLY A 202 11.32 -12.20 1.74
N LYS A 203 10.64 -11.08 1.88
CA LYS A 203 9.22 -10.93 1.48
C LYS A 203 8.99 -10.49 0.02
N ASN A 204 10.02 -10.40 -0.79
CA ASN A 204 9.98 -9.96 -2.19
C ASN A 204 10.45 -11.07 -3.14
N GLN A 205 9.96 -12.29 -2.94
CA GLN A 205 9.99 -13.34 -3.96
C GLN A 205 8.57 -13.75 -4.34
#